data_8daf1f73346ba8995fbd52c36fac05eb
#
_entry.id   8daf1f73346ba8995fbd52c36fac05eb
#
_cell.length_a   1.000
_cell.length_b   1.000
_cell.length_c   1.000
_cell.angle_alpha   90.00
_cell.angle_beta   90.00
_cell.angle_gamma   90.00
#
_symmetry.space_group_name_H-M   'P 1'
#
loop_
_entity.id
_entity.type
_entity.pdbx_description
1 polymer ?
#
loop_
_entity_poly.entity_id
_entity_poly.type
_entity_poly.pdbx_seq_one_letter_code
_entity_poly.pdbx_strand_id
1 'polypeptide(L)'
;TYYPTVPLYVGSRPVISTDNHTIKASFFPEGGHLVNNHSQNIGIYLCNATNQPIETNYWILKNGVDTIYNGKTSHSGLSIAAFTPEKNANYTLQTPQNKQSFKIPSTERIPTIQTTIHKNRLVCRILSENQESSNTPLHLFIYHNSFGLKKMSIDKGLAVADITGCTSGVLTIWLTDEQQIPIAQRVLWTSDIKDATELEMKSVFRMNEKLSFCLND
;
A
#
# COMPACT_ATOMS: atom_id res chain seq x y z
N THR A 1 -28.95 4.22 0.68
CA THR A 1 -28.04 3.78 1.77
C THR A 1 -27.85 2.28 1.58
N TYR A 2 -26.65 1.87 1.15
CA TYR A 2 -26.32 0.46 0.94
C TYR A 2 -25.69 -0.08 2.22
N TYR A 3 -26.34 -1.01 2.87
CA TYR A 3 -25.78 -1.76 3.99
C TYR A 3 -25.22 -3.08 3.45
N PRO A 4 -23.90 -3.32 3.52
CA PRO A 4 -23.36 -4.62 3.16
C PRO A 4 -23.85 -5.66 4.18
N THR A 5 -24.65 -6.62 3.73
CA THR A 5 -25.03 -7.78 4.52
C THR A 5 -23.83 -8.74 4.59
N VAL A 6 -23.24 -8.85 5.76
CA VAL A 6 -22.28 -9.91 6.04
C VAL A 6 -23.08 -11.17 6.40
N PRO A 7 -22.97 -12.28 5.66
CA PRO A 7 -23.67 -13.50 6.00
C PRO A 7 -23.17 -14.04 7.35
N LEU A 8 -24.07 -14.15 8.31
CA LEU A 8 -23.79 -14.79 9.58
C LEU A 8 -24.03 -16.30 9.44
N TYR A 9 -22.97 -17.09 9.48
CA TYR A 9 -23.08 -18.55 9.46
C TYR A 9 -23.28 -19.07 10.88
N VAL A 10 -24.45 -19.65 11.14
CA VAL A 10 -24.75 -20.37 12.38
C VAL A 10 -24.57 -21.87 12.09
N GLY A 11 -23.46 -22.46 12.54
CA GLY A 11 -23.11 -23.86 12.30
C GLY A 11 -21.66 -24.08 11.90
N SER A 12 -21.24 -25.32 11.72
CA SER A 12 -19.91 -25.63 11.19
C SER A 12 -19.76 -25.04 9.77
N ARG A 13 -18.76 -24.20 9.55
CA ARG A 13 -18.40 -23.73 8.21
C ARG A 13 -18.25 -24.94 7.29
N PRO A 14 -18.85 -24.92 6.08
CA PRO A 14 -18.52 -25.92 5.09
C PRO A 14 -16.99 -25.91 4.92
N VAL A 15 -16.37 -27.09 5.10
CA VAL A 15 -14.96 -27.26 4.77
C VAL A 15 -14.88 -27.19 3.26
N ILE A 16 -14.65 -25.97 2.74
CA ILE A 16 -14.23 -25.81 1.35
C ILE A 16 -12.87 -26.48 1.32
N SER A 17 -12.74 -27.56 0.57
CA SER A 17 -11.43 -28.17 0.29
C SER A 17 -10.59 -27.11 -0.39
N THR A 18 -9.77 -26.42 0.38
CA THR A 18 -8.86 -25.41 -0.12
C THR A 18 -7.73 -26.15 -0.77
N ASP A 19 -7.59 -26.01 -2.09
CA ASP A 19 -6.34 -26.28 -2.77
C ASP A 19 -5.33 -25.22 -2.25
N ASN A 20 -4.76 -25.50 -1.09
CA ASN A 20 -3.82 -24.63 -0.39
C ASN A 20 -2.47 -24.54 -1.12
N HIS A 21 -2.32 -25.21 -2.27
CA HIS A 21 -1.07 -25.31 -2.98
C HIS A 21 -0.89 -24.19 -4.02
N THR A 22 -1.95 -23.57 -4.49
CA THR A 22 -1.87 -22.48 -5.47
C THR A 22 -1.88 -21.13 -4.76
N ILE A 23 -0.75 -20.42 -4.84
CA ILE A 23 -0.62 -19.05 -4.32
C ILE A 23 -0.81 -18.07 -5.47
N LYS A 24 -1.46 -16.95 -5.19
CA LYS A 24 -1.54 -15.77 -6.05
C LYS A 24 -0.80 -14.62 -5.38
N ALA A 25 -0.07 -13.84 -6.16
CA ALA A 25 0.63 -12.65 -5.68
C ALA A 25 0.16 -11.41 -6.43
N SER A 26 -0.09 -10.34 -5.68
CA SER A 26 -0.36 -9.00 -6.21
C SER A 26 0.68 -8.03 -5.68
N PHE A 27 1.10 -7.09 -6.54
CA PHE A 27 2.14 -6.13 -6.25
C PHE A 27 1.63 -4.72 -6.43
N PHE A 28 1.92 -3.85 -5.47
CA PHE A 28 1.46 -2.47 -5.41
C PHE A 28 2.65 -1.54 -5.17
N PRO A 29 3.38 -1.14 -6.22
CA PRO A 29 4.46 -0.17 -6.09
C PRO A 29 3.95 1.15 -5.54
N GLU A 30 4.72 1.78 -4.66
CA GLU A 30 4.39 3.11 -4.15
C GLU A 30 4.37 4.13 -5.29
N GLY A 31 3.24 4.85 -5.43
CA GLY A 31 3.01 5.77 -6.54
C GLY A 31 2.52 5.13 -7.85
N GLY A 32 2.35 3.78 -7.88
CA GLY A 32 1.75 3.05 -9.00
C GLY A 32 2.73 2.24 -9.85
N HIS A 33 3.99 2.65 -9.95
CA HIS A 33 5.03 1.94 -10.72
C HIS A 33 6.41 2.11 -10.11
N LEU A 34 7.34 1.23 -10.49
CA LEU A 34 8.73 1.26 -10.06
C LEU A 34 9.58 2.12 -11.01
N VAL A 35 10.54 2.84 -10.45
CA VAL A 35 11.52 3.66 -11.17
C VAL A 35 12.93 3.19 -10.82
N ASN A 36 13.82 3.12 -11.82
CA ASN A 36 15.20 2.67 -11.61
C ASN A 36 15.99 3.59 -10.68
N ASN A 37 16.93 3.00 -9.97
CA ASN A 37 17.94 3.67 -9.13
C ASN A 37 17.36 4.48 -7.95
N HIS A 38 16.10 4.25 -7.59
CA HIS A 38 15.47 4.85 -6.42
C HIS A 38 14.99 3.77 -5.45
N SER A 39 15.29 3.93 -4.16
CA SER A 39 14.70 3.09 -3.14
C SER A 39 13.22 3.35 -3.04
N GLN A 40 12.40 2.32 -3.24
CA GLN A 40 10.95 2.40 -3.24
C GLN A 40 10.33 1.27 -2.44
N ASN A 41 9.15 1.54 -1.90
CA ASN A 41 8.32 0.53 -1.27
C ASN A 41 7.42 -0.15 -2.30
N ILE A 42 7.23 -1.45 -2.14
CA ILE A 42 6.23 -2.23 -2.86
C ILE A 42 5.34 -2.96 -1.86
N GLY A 43 4.06 -2.72 -1.93
CA GLY A 43 3.06 -3.51 -1.21
C GLY A 43 2.95 -4.88 -1.87
N ILE A 44 2.84 -5.92 -1.07
CA ILE A 44 2.72 -7.30 -1.50
C ILE A 44 1.49 -7.89 -0.84
N TYR A 45 0.64 -8.54 -1.62
CA TYR A 45 -0.49 -9.31 -1.12
C TYR A 45 -0.41 -10.73 -1.64
N LEU A 46 -0.42 -11.70 -0.71
CA LEU A 46 -0.42 -13.12 -1.03
C LEU A 46 -1.72 -13.76 -0.56
N CYS A 47 -2.36 -14.51 -1.46
CA CYS A 47 -3.58 -15.25 -1.15
C CYS A 47 -3.57 -16.62 -1.85
N ASN A 48 -4.46 -17.52 -1.40
CA ASN A 48 -4.66 -18.82 -2.05
C ASN A 48 -5.60 -18.71 -3.27
N ALA A 49 -5.87 -19.85 -3.92
CA ALA A 49 -6.76 -19.93 -5.08
C ALA A 49 -8.17 -19.35 -4.83
N THR A 50 -8.65 -19.41 -3.59
CA THR A 50 -9.97 -18.90 -3.16
C THR A 50 -9.93 -17.48 -2.62
N ASN A 51 -8.81 -16.73 -2.86
CA ASN A 51 -8.56 -15.37 -2.41
C ASN A 51 -8.52 -15.18 -0.88
N GLN A 52 -8.25 -16.25 -0.12
CA GLN A 52 -8.01 -16.13 1.31
C GLN A 52 -6.54 -15.71 1.54
N PRO A 53 -6.28 -14.76 2.44
CA PRO A 53 -4.93 -14.29 2.72
C PRO A 53 -4.04 -15.41 3.27
N ILE A 54 -2.75 -15.36 2.93
CA ILE A 54 -1.76 -16.34 3.38
C ILE A 54 -0.67 -15.63 4.17
N GLU A 55 -0.38 -16.14 5.37
CA GLU A 55 0.80 -15.79 6.14
C GLU A 55 1.94 -16.73 5.77
N THR A 56 2.98 -16.20 5.14
CA THR A 56 4.14 -16.99 4.69
C THR A 56 5.40 -16.15 4.57
N ASN A 57 6.55 -16.79 4.69
CA ASN A 57 7.81 -16.18 4.32
C ASN A 57 7.93 -16.06 2.80
N TYR A 58 8.70 -15.10 2.33
CA TYR A 58 9.03 -14.93 0.92
C TYR A 58 10.41 -14.30 0.73
N TRP A 59 10.95 -14.47 -0.46
CA TRP A 59 12.20 -13.85 -0.91
C TRP A 59 11.94 -13.06 -2.17
N ILE A 60 12.60 -11.92 -2.33
CA ILE A 60 12.70 -11.23 -3.61
C ILE A 60 14.07 -11.52 -4.19
N LEU A 61 14.06 -12.06 -5.40
CA LEU A 61 15.26 -12.43 -6.14
C LEU A 61 15.46 -11.47 -7.30
N LYS A 62 16.71 -11.02 -7.46
CA LYS A 62 17.17 -10.32 -8.66
C LYS A 62 17.71 -11.34 -9.66
N ASN A 63 17.23 -11.29 -10.89
CA ASN A 63 17.59 -12.17 -11.99
C ASN A 63 17.46 -13.69 -11.65
N GLY A 64 16.58 -14.02 -10.71
CA GLY A 64 16.30 -15.39 -10.28
C GLY A 64 17.38 -16.03 -9.41
N VAL A 65 18.44 -15.32 -9.05
CA VAL A 65 19.61 -15.85 -8.33
C VAL A 65 19.86 -15.11 -7.02
N ASP A 66 20.02 -13.80 -7.07
CA ASP A 66 20.46 -13.00 -5.91
C ASP A 66 19.27 -12.64 -5.03
N THR A 67 19.27 -13.09 -3.78
CA THR A 67 18.26 -12.68 -2.81
C THR A 67 18.55 -11.25 -2.33
N ILE A 68 17.68 -10.30 -2.68
CA ILE A 68 17.82 -8.89 -2.31
C ILE A 68 16.93 -8.48 -1.13
N TYR A 69 15.91 -9.28 -0.82
CA TYR A 69 15.00 -9.01 0.28
C TYR A 69 14.40 -10.32 0.82
N ASN A 70 14.26 -10.39 2.15
CA ASN A 70 13.56 -11.45 2.87
C ASN A 70 12.42 -10.83 3.65
N GLY A 71 11.23 -11.38 3.54
CA GLY A 71 10.06 -10.88 4.23
C GLY A 71 9.08 -11.97 4.66
N LYS A 72 8.06 -11.54 5.37
CA LYS A 72 6.94 -12.36 5.78
C LYS A 72 5.66 -11.56 5.62
N THR A 73 4.62 -12.17 5.06
CA THR A 73 3.28 -11.57 5.06
C THR A 73 2.62 -11.75 6.42
N SER A 74 1.78 -10.80 6.81
CA SER A 74 0.93 -10.88 7.99
C SER A 74 -0.19 -11.92 7.80
N HIS A 75 -0.96 -12.18 8.86
CA HIS A 75 -2.17 -13.00 8.79
C HIS A 75 -3.22 -12.48 7.78
N SER A 76 -3.17 -11.19 7.43
CA SER A 76 -3.99 -10.59 6.37
C SER A 76 -3.37 -10.73 4.97
N GLY A 77 -2.30 -11.49 4.81
CA GLY A 77 -1.61 -11.72 3.53
C GLY A 77 -0.79 -10.53 3.04
N LEU A 78 -0.68 -9.45 3.81
CA LEU A 78 -0.04 -8.20 3.43
C LEU A 78 1.39 -8.11 3.94
N SER A 79 2.25 -7.50 3.16
CA SER A 79 3.62 -7.11 3.52
C SER A 79 4.06 -5.90 2.73
N ILE A 80 5.15 -5.26 3.17
CA ILE A 80 5.83 -4.19 2.44
C ILE A 80 7.28 -4.58 2.33
N ALA A 81 7.83 -4.50 1.11
CA ALA A 81 9.25 -4.65 0.85
C ALA A 81 9.82 -3.34 0.31
N ALA A 82 11.05 -3.02 0.70
CA ALA A 82 11.78 -1.88 0.17
C ALA A 82 13.03 -2.36 -0.55
N PHE A 83 13.24 -1.93 -1.79
CA PHE A 83 14.47 -2.20 -2.53
C PHE A 83 14.69 -1.13 -3.62
N THR A 84 15.89 -1.13 -4.19
CA THR A 84 16.24 -0.22 -5.27
C THR A 84 16.28 -0.99 -6.59
N PRO A 85 15.29 -0.81 -7.49
CA PRO A 85 15.31 -1.44 -8.79
C PRO A 85 16.50 -0.95 -9.63
N GLU A 86 17.15 -1.86 -10.32
CA GLU A 86 18.24 -1.56 -11.26
C GLU A 86 17.76 -1.74 -12.70
N LYS A 87 18.34 -0.95 -13.59
CA LYS A 87 18.03 -1.01 -15.02
C LYS A 87 18.33 -2.38 -15.59
N ASN A 88 17.41 -2.91 -16.40
CA ASN A 88 17.52 -4.22 -17.04
C ASN A 88 17.54 -5.43 -16.07
N ALA A 89 17.30 -5.25 -14.78
CA ALA A 89 17.16 -6.36 -13.85
C ALA A 89 15.70 -6.86 -13.80
N ASN A 90 15.54 -8.16 -13.64
CA ASN A 90 14.25 -8.79 -13.42
C ASN A 90 14.13 -9.17 -11.95
N TYR A 91 12.95 -8.93 -11.39
CA TYR A 91 12.68 -9.25 -9.99
C TYR A 91 11.54 -10.24 -9.89
N THR A 92 11.72 -11.23 -9.01
CA THR A 92 10.71 -12.25 -8.75
C THR A 92 10.56 -12.47 -7.26
N LEU A 93 9.31 -12.68 -6.80
CA LEU A 93 9.02 -13.13 -5.47
C LEU A 93 8.90 -14.65 -5.47
N GLN A 94 9.54 -15.31 -4.52
CA GLN A 94 9.42 -16.74 -4.28
C GLN A 94 8.90 -17.01 -2.87
N THR A 95 8.12 -18.10 -2.73
CA THR A 95 7.62 -18.60 -1.45
C THR A 95 8.17 -20.01 -1.20
N PRO A 96 8.31 -20.45 0.08
CA PRO A 96 8.83 -21.78 0.41
C PRO A 96 7.91 -22.92 -0.07
N GLN A 97 6.61 -22.64 -0.12
CA GLN A 97 5.59 -23.59 -0.57
C GLN A 97 5.62 -23.65 -2.09
N ASN A 98 6.08 -24.73 -2.68
CA ASN A 98 6.06 -25.01 -4.13
C ASN A 98 7.14 -24.33 -5.00
N LYS A 99 8.10 -23.59 -4.45
CA LYS A 99 9.09 -22.81 -5.24
C LYS A 99 8.42 -21.95 -6.33
N GLN A 100 7.17 -21.57 -6.11
CA GLN A 100 6.42 -20.76 -7.05
C GLN A 100 7.04 -19.36 -7.11
N SER A 101 7.27 -18.87 -8.31
CA SER A 101 7.90 -17.59 -8.57
C SER A 101 6.90 -16.65 -9.24
N PHE A 102 6.81 -15.42 -8.72
CA PHE A 102 5.91 -14.39 -9.20
C PHE A 102 6.72 -13.21 -9.71
N LYS A 103 6.50 -12.82 -10.96
CA LYS A 103 7.20 -11.68 -11.56
C LYS A 103 6.73 -10.39 -10.92
N ILE A 104 7.67 -9.61 -10.36
CA ILE A 104 7.42 -8.24 -9.90
C ILE A 104 7.34 -7.32 -11.14
N PRO A 105 6.46 -6.29 -11.13
CA PRO A 105 6.38 -5.34 -12.23
C PRO A 105 7.74 -4.76 -12.60
N SER A 106 7.96 -4.56 -13.88
CA SER A 106 9.17 -3.90 -14.39
C SER A 106 9.14 -2.41 -14.05
N THR A 107 10.32 -1.79 -14.07
CA THR A 107 10.45 -0.35 -13.92
C THR A 107 9.92 0.41 -15.14
N GLU A 108 9.42 1.61 -14.91
CA GLU A 108 8.95 2.52 -15.93
C GLU A 108 9.79 3.79 -15.94
N ARG A 109 9.81 4.50 -17.06
CA ARG A 109 10.52 5.80 -17.18
C ARG A 109 9.66 6.99 -16.76
N ILE A 110 8.39 6.74 -16.49
CA ILE A 110 7.43 7.74 -16.04
C ILE A 110 7.74 8.13 -14.59
N PRO A 111 7.72 9.42 -14.23
CA PRO A 111 7.91 9.83 -12.84
C PRO A 111 6.84 9.26 -11.91
N THR A 112 7.23 8.91 -10.69
CA THR A 112 6.32 8.45 -9.63
C THR A 112 6.47 9.28 -8.36
N ILE A 113 5.64 9.00 -7.36
CA ILE A 113 5.59 9.73 -6.10
C ILE A 113 5.94 8.79 -4.94
N GLN A 114 6.89 9.21 -4.12
CA GLN A 114 7.11 8.66 -2.80
C GLN A 114 6.64 9.65 -1.74
N THR A 115 5.97 9.17 -0.69
CA THR A 115 5.38 10.04 0.31
C THR A 115 5.81 9.65 1.71
N THR A 116 6.02 10.66 2.55
CA THR A 116 6.27 10.49 3.98
C THR A 116 5.49 11.53 4.76
N ILE A 117 4.81 11.10 5.82
CA ILE A 117 4.22 12.00 6.80
C ILE A 117 5.13 12.03 8.02
N HIS A 118 5.59 13.23 8.38
CA HIS A 118 6.33 13.45 9.62
C HIS A 118 5.64 14.56 10.41
N LYS A 119 5.11 14.20 11.57
CA LYS A 119 4.24 15.08 12.35
C LYS A 119 3.07 15.56 11.46
N ASN A 120 2.90 16.87 11.33
CA ASN A 120 1.84 17.48 10.54
C ASN A 120 2.32 17.94 9.14
N ARG A 121 3.41 17.35 8.62
CA ARG A 121 3.94 17.67 7.30
C ARG A 121 3.91 16.45 6.40
N LEU A 122 3.25 16.60 5.27
CA LEU A 122 3.34 15.68 4.16
C LEU A 122 4.51 16.09 3.28
N VAL A 123 5.47 15.19 3.09
CA VAL A 123 6.59 15.35 2.16
C VAL A 123 6.36 14.42 0.97
N CYS A 124 6.29 14.99 -0.22
CA CYS A 124 6.19 14.25 -1.48
C CYS A 124 7.53 14.39 -2.22
N ARG A 125 8.16 13.27 -2.54
CA ARG A 125 9.34 13.20 -3.39
C ARG A 125 8.93 12.65 -4.75
N ILE A 126 9.29 13.33 -5.81
CA ILE A 126 9.10 12.86 -7.18
C ILE A 126 10.35 12.07 -7.56
N LEU A 127 10.14 10.81 -7.94
CA LEU A 127 11.19 9.91 -8.39
C LEU A 127 11.12 9.82 -9.91
N SER A 128 12.25 9.98 -10.59
CA SER A 128 12.38 9.89 -12.04
C SER A 128 13.75 9.32 -12.40
N GLU A 129 13.82 8.46 -13.41
CA GLU A 129 15.09 7.88 -13.88
C GLU A 129 16.09 8.99 -14.33
N ASN A 130 15.58 10.06 -14.89
CA ASN A 130 16.37 11.20 -15.38
C ASN A 130 15.97 12.48 -14.62
N GLN A 131 16.59 12.74 -13.47
CA GLN A 131 16.30 13.95 -12.68
C GLN A 131 16.61 15.27 -13.42
N GLU A 132 17.51 15.24 -14.41
CA GLU A 132 18.00 16.44 -15.10
C GLU A 132 17.28 16.75 -16.42
N SER A 133 16.50 15.86 -16.99
CA SER A 133 16.03 15.97 -18.39
C SER A 133 14.53 16.05 -18.62
N SER A 134 13.69 16.00 -17.61
CA SER A 134 12.27 16.29 -17.86
C SER A 134 12.00 17.77 -17.72
N ASN A 135 12.24 18.52 -18.82
CA ASN A 135 11.73 19.89 -18.98
C ASN A 135 10.19 19.96 -19.01
N THR A 136 9.53 18.83 -18.82
CA THR A 136 8.07 18.77 -18.79
C THR A 136 7.59 19.26 -17.44
N PRO A 137 6.80 20.34 -17.39
CA PRO A 137 6.25 20.83 -16.13
C PRO A 137 5.37 19.75 -15.47
N LEU A 138 5.69 19.45 -14.22
CA LEU A 138 4.89 18.53 -13.42
C LEU A 138 4.07 19.33 -12.41
N HIS A 139 2.85 18.87 -12.17
CA HIS A 139 1.98 19.44 -11.17
C HIS A 139 1.63 18.40 -10.11
N LEU A 140 1.65 18.82 -8.85
CA LEU A 140 1.24 17.99 -7.73
C LEU A 140 -0.03 18.56 -7.10
N PHE A 141 -1.03 17.72 -6.95
CA PHE A 141 -2.29 18.06 -6.32
C PHE A 141 -2.51 17.17 -5.11
N ILE A 142 -3.08 17.74 -4.05
CA ILE A 142 -3.52 17.00 -2.88
C ILE A 142 -4.99 17.30 -2.63
N TYR A 143 -5.71 16.28 -2.15
CA TYR A 143 -7.10 16.41 -1.74
C TYR A 143 -7.32 15.74 -0.39
N HIS A 144 -8.02 16.44 0.48
CA HIS A 144 -8.54 15.88 1.73
C HIS A 144 -9.84 16.60 2.09
N ASN A 145 -10.77 15.91 2.77
CA ASN A 145 -12.07 16.50 3.14
C ASN A 145 -11.96 17.77 3.98
N SER A 146 -10.93 17.89 4.82
CA SER A 146 -10.74 19.06 5.72
C SER A 146 -10.38 20.34 4.98
N PHE A 147 -9.73 20.26 3.80
CA PHE A 147 -9.25 21.46 3.11
C PHE A 147 -9.55 21.49 1.59
N GLY A 148 -10.16 20.43 1.05
CA GLY A 148 -10.46 20.33 -0.38
C GLY A 148 -9.22 20.06 -1.25
N LEU A 149 -9.30 20.46 -2.52
CA LEU A 149 -8.21 20.31 -3.49
C LEU A 149 -7.23 21.47 -3.40
N LYS A 150 -5.93 21.13 -3.31
CA LYS A 150 -4.84 22.12 -3.32
C LYS A 150 -3.76 21.71 -4.32
N LYS A 151 -3.21 22.69 -5.05
CA LYS A 151 -2.01 22.53 -5.87
C LYS A 151 -0.79 22.82 -5.00
N MET A 152 0.23 21.96 -5.11
CA MET A 152 1.49 22.11 -4.38
C MET A 152 2.59 22.62 -5.33
N SER A 153 3.47 23.46 -4.80
CA SER A 153 4.70 23.83 -5.51
C SER A 153 5.71 22.70 -5.39
N ILE A 154 6.37 22.37 -6.51
CA ILE A 154 7.46 21.41 -6.57
C ILE A 154 8.77 22.20 -6.68
N ASP A 155 9.69 21.96 -5.76
CA ASP A 155 11.04 22.49 -5.80
C ASP A 155 12.05 21.33 -5.79
N LYS A 156 12.87 21.25 -6.84
CA LYS A 156 13.91 20.20 -6.99
C LYS A 156 13.39 18.78 -6.73
N GLY A 157 12.20 18.46 -7.24
CA GLY A 157 11.58 17.16 -7.08
C GLY A 157 10.98 16.91 -5.68
N LEU A 158 10.86 17.93 -4.84
CA LEU A 158 10.23 17.87 -3.54
C LEU A 158 9.03 18.81 -3.47
N ALA A 159 7.99 18.36 -2.79
CA ALA A 159 6.87 19.20 -2.40
C ALA A 159 6.50 18.92 -0.94
N VAL A 160 6.19 19.96 -0.19
CA VAL A 160 5.84 19.86 1.24
C VAL A 160 4.51 20.56 1.47
N ALA A 161 3.59 19.86 2.11
CA ALA A 161 2.33 20.43 2.56
C ALA A 161 2.21 20.36 4.08
N ASP A 162 1.66 21.43 4.66
CA ASP A 162 1.18 21.40 6.03
C ASP A 162 -0.21 20.75 6.04
N ILE A 163 -0.34 19.68 6.82
CA ILE A 163 -1.56 18.92 7.03
C ILE A 163 -2.07 19.06 8.47
N THR A 164 -1.63 20.10 9.18
CA THR A 164 -2.15 20.44 10.52
C THR A 164 -3.66 20.64 10.46
N GLY A 165 -4.38 20.01 11.36
CA GLY A 165 -5.85 20.09 11.42
C GLY A 165 -6.56 19.20 10.40
N CYS A 166 -5.86 18.31 9.68
CA CYS A 166 -6.52 17.24 8.96
C CYS A 166 -7.20 16.30 9.96
N THR A 167 -8.47 16.06 9.76
CA THR A 167 -9.23 15.03 10.48
C THR A 167 -8.86 13.64 9.97
N SER A 168 -9.32 12.61 10.65
CA SER A 168 -9.21 11.24 10.14
C SER A 168 -9.88 11.11 8.78
N GLY A 169 -9.19 10.55 7.81
CA GLY A 169 -9.73 10.43 6.45
C GLY A 169 -8.71 10.05 5.40
N VAL A 170 -9.17 10.06 4.16
CA VAL A 170 -8.36 9.74 2.99
C VAL A 170 -7.71 11.01 2.43
N LEU A 171 -6.39 10.99 2.36
CA LEU A 171 -5.58 11.99 1.67
C LEU A 171 -5.16 11.41 0.32
N THR A 172 -5.57 12.03 -0.76
CA THR A 172 -5.21 11.61 -2.12
C THR A 172 -4.23 12.62 -2.73
N ILE A 173 -3.23 12.11 -3.41
CA ILE A 173 -2.15 12.88 -4.03
C ILE A 173 -2.05 12.44 -5.48
N TRP A 174 -2.01 13.41 -6.41
CA TRP A 174 -1.81 13.15 -7.84
C TRP A 174 -0.62 13.94 -8.35
N LEU A 175 0.25 13.25 -9.06
CA LEU A 175 1.23 13.84 -9.94
C LEU A 175 0.66 13.86 -11.36
N THR A 176 0.66 15.02 -12.00
CA THR A 176 0.14 15.17 -13.36
C THR A 176 1.19 15.78 -14.26
N ASP A 177 1.02 15.59 -15.55
CA ASP A 177 1.76 16.31 -16.58
C ASP A 177 1.26 17.76 -16.74
N GLU A 178 1.77 18.45 -17.75
CA GLU A 178 1.40 19.83 -18.11
C GLU A 178 -0.08 19.96 -18.49
N GLN A 179 -0.65 18.93 -19.12
CA GLN A 179 -2.06 18.86 -19.51
C GLN A 179 -2.97 18.44 -18.36
N GLN A 180 -2.42 18.30 -17.14
CA GLN A 180 -3.11 17.83 -15.94
C GLN A 180 -3.61 16.38 -16.04
N ILE A 181 -3.01 15.57 -16.91
CA ILE A 181 -3.29 14.13 -16.98
C ILE A 181 -2.54 13.44 -15.83
N PRO A 182 -3.23 12.66 -14.98
CA PRO A 182 -2.58 11.94 -13.89
C PRO A 182 -1.58 10.90 -14.41
N ILE A 183 -0.34 10.95 -13.91
CA ILE A 183 0.74 10.00 -14.24
C ILE A 183 1.14 9.14 -13.04
N ALA A 184 0.89 9.61 -11.83
CA ALA A 184 1.05 8.83 -10.61
C ALA A 184 0.04 9.26 -9.55
N GLN A 185 -0.35 8.30 -8.70
CA GLN A 185 -1.29 8.55 -7.61
C GLN A 185 -0.81 7.88 -6.33
N ARG A 186 -1.07 8.54 -5.20
CA ARG A 186 -0.86 8.00 -3.87
C ARG A 186 -2.08 8.27 -3.01
N VAL A 187 -2.51 7.26 -2.27
CA VAL A 187 -3.58 7.37 -1.29
C VAL A 187 -3.00 7.05 0.08
N LEU A 188 -3.25 7.91 1.05
CA LEU A 188 -2.81 7.77 2.43
C LEU A 188 -4.02 7.91 3.35
N TRP A 189 -3.95 7.26 4.50
CA TRP A 189 -4.88 7.49 5.59
C TRP A 189 -4.25 8.49 6.57
N THR A 190 -4.97 9.55 6.88
CA THR A 190 -4.63 10.46 7.98
C THR A 190 -5.45 10.04 9.20
N SER A 191 -4.81 9.88 10.35
CA SER A 191 -5.49 9.67 11.62
C SER A 191 -5.21 10.86 12.53
N ASP A 192 -6.24 11.42 13.14
CA ASP A 192 -6.06 12.25 14.33
C ASP A 192 -5.76 11.29 15.50
N ILE A 193 -4.63 11.51 16.18
CA ILE A 193 -4.23 10.67 17.32
C ILE A 193 -5.26 10.70 18.45
N LYS A 194 -6.14 11.70 18.45
CA LYS A 194 -7.24 11.83 19.41
C LYS A 194 -8.42 10.88 19.13
N ASP A 195 -8.50 10.29 17.93
CA ASP A 195 -9.61 9.43 17.54
C ASP A 195 -9.30 7.93 17.71
N ALA A 196 -8.21 7.58 18.38
CA ALA A 196 -7.95 6.20 18.76
C ALA A 196 -8.86 5.81 19.93
N THR A 197 -10.08 5.46 19.60
CA THR A 197 -11.01 4.85 20.55
C THR A 197 -10.55 3.41 20.80
N GLU A 198 -10.06 3.14 21.98
CA GLU A 198 -9.68 1.79 22.40
C GLU A 198 -10.95 1.01 22.72
N LEU A 199 -11.27 0.04 21.89
CA LEU A 199 -12.38 -0.89 22.09
C LEU A 199 -11.92 -2.03 23.00
N GLU A 200 -12.28 -1.98 24.29
CA GLU A 200 -12.14 -3.15 25.15
C GLU A 200 -13.25 -4.16 24.86
N MET A 201 -12.85 -5.31 24.34
CA MET A 201 -13.77 -6.42 24.14
C MET A 201 -13.55 -7.52 25.19
N LYS A 202 -14.62 -7.97 25.80
CA LYS A 202 -14.62 -9.17 26.63
C LYS A 202 -14.27 -10.37 25.74
N SER A 203 -13.21 -11.09 26.07
CA SER A 203 -12.68 -12.19 25.25
C SER A 203 -13.52 -13.47 25.28
N VAL A 204 -14.46 -13.60 26.22
CA VAL A 204 -15.32 -14.78 26.40
C VAL A 204 -16.75 -14.36 26.60
N PHE A 205 -17.64 -14.80 25.72
CA PHE A 205 -19.09 -14.60 25.82
C PHE A 205 -19.79 -15.93 26.09
N ARG A 206 -20.75 -15.93 27.00
CA ARG A 206 -21.67 -17.07 27.18
C ARG A 206 -22.83 -16.93 26.20
N MET A 207 -23.40 -18.05 25.79
CA MET A 207 -24.61 -18.06 24.96
C MET A 207 -25.73 -17.28 25.67
N ASN A 208 -26.32 -16.30 24.96
CA ASN A 208 -27.31 -15.32 25.45
C ASN A 208 -26.76 -14.10 26.26
N GLU A 209 -25.47 -13.88 26.34
CA GLU A 209 -24.94 -12.62 26.87
C GLU A 209 -25.10 -11.47 25.84
N LYS A 210 -25.60 -10.32 26.31
CA LYS A 210 -25.61 -9.12 25.46
C LYS A 210 -24.20 -8.60 25.26
N LEU A 211 -23.82 -8.40 24.01
CA LEU A 211 -22.59 -7.68 23.66
C LEU A 211 -22.74 -6.22 24.09
N SER A 212 -21.91 -5.78 25.02
CA SER A 212 -21.78 -4.35 25.37
C SER A 212 -20.38 -3.90 24.98
N PHE A 213 -20.32 -2.76 24.30
CA PHE A 213 -19.08 -2.08 23.96
C PHE A 213 -18.98 -0.84 24.85
N CYS A 214 -17.84 -0.67 25.53
CA CYS A 214 -17.52 0.57 26.18
C CYS A 214 -16.61 1.38 25.23
N LEU A 215 -17.06 2.55 24.86
CA LEU A 215 -16.23 3.57 24.21
C LEU A 215 -15.64 4.42 25.34
N ASN A 216 -14.34 4.38 25.49
CA ASN A 216 -13.64 5.30 26.38
C ASN A 216 -13.37 6.59 25.61
N ASP A 217 -13.96 7.70 26.09
CA ASP A 217 -13.73 9.05 25.56
C ASP A 217 -12.34 9.59 25.95
#